data_666b9ea63a3afe142135da7991c9700c
#
_entry.id   666b9ea63a3afe142135da7991c9700c
#
_cell.length_a   1.000
_cell.length_b   1.000
_cell.length_c   1.000
_cell.angle_alpha   90.00
_cell.angle_beta   90.00
_cell.angle_gamma   90.00
#
_symmetry.space_group_name_H-M   'P 1'
#
loop_
_entity.id
_entity.type
_entity.pdbx_description
1 polymer ?
#
loop_
_entity_poly.entity_id
_entity_poly.type
_entity_poly.pdbx_seq_one_letter_code
_entity_poly.pdbx_strand_id
1 'polypeptide(L)'
;MEIGIDSFAAAFDERSLAVSASVRLRQLIEQIEHADEVGLDAFGVGEHHRREFLDSAPAVILGAAAVRTQRIRLTSAVTVLSAEDPVRAFQNFATIDLLSGGRAEMVVGRGSSIEAFPLFGYRLEDYDALFEEKLGLLLQIREQEHVHWSGKFRPALTGQGVYPRPDPESAADLARRRRYPTVVRASRRARTAFDGRHHRW
;
A
#
# COMPACT_ATOMS: atom_id res chain seq x y z
N MET A 1 -20.14 -8.40 -10.63
CA MET A 1 -19.70 -8.18 -9.21
C MET A 1 -18.22 -8.51 -9.18
N GLU A 2 -17.38 -7.67 -8.62
CA GLU A 2 -15.97 -7.97 -8.44
C GLU A 2 -15.74 -8.49 -7.02
N ILE A 3 -14.91 -9.53 -6.88
CA ILE A 3 -14.60 -10.17 -5.60
C ILE A 3 -13.09 -10.14 -5.41
N GLY A 4 -12.64 -9.61 -4.28
CA GLY A 4 -11.25 -9.61 -3.86
C GLY A 4 -11.10 -10.10 -2.43
N ILE A 5 -9.89 -10.50 -2.10
CA ILE A 5 -9.47 -10.84 -0.75
C ILE A 5 -8.23 -10.04 -0.37
N ASP A 6 -7.93 -9.98 0.92
CA ASP A 6 -6.70 -9.37 1.42
C ASP A 6 -6.05 -10.25 2.50
N SER A 7 -4.77 -10.00 2.74
CA SER A 7 -3.99 -10.67 3.77
C SER A 7 -3.08 -9.68 4.49
N PHE A 8 -2.95 -9.87 5.81
CA PHE A 8 -1.99 -9.16 6.65
C PHE A 8 -0.72 -9.99 6.91
N ALA A 9 -0.54 -11.08 6.18
CA ALA A 9 0.62 -11.97 6.33
C ALA A 9 0.92 -12.33 7.80
N ALA A 10 -0.12 -12.68 8.58
CA ALA A 10 0.05 -13.01 9.99
C ALA A 10 1.15 -14.07 10.19
N ALA A 11 2.12 -13.76 11.07
CA ALA A 11 3.28 -14.60 11.36
C ALA A 11 2.93 -15.77 12.29
N PHE A 12 1.85 -15.62 13.08
CA PHE A 12 1.43 -16.58 14.07
C PHE A 12 -0.05 -16.92 13.90
N ASP A 13 -0.35 -18.19 13.87
CA ASP A 13 -1.66 -18.71 14.23
C ASP A 13 -1.53 -19.23 15.66
N GLU A 14 -2.37 -18.79 16.58
CA GLU A 14 -2.36 -19.23 17.99
C GLU A 14 -2.52 -20.76 18.14
N ARG A 15 -2.95 -21.45 17.09
CA ARG A 15 -3.23 -22.88 17.07
C ARG A 15 -2.25 -23.70 16.24
N SER A 16 -1.41 -23.10 15.43
CA SER A 16 -0.47 -23.82 14.57
C SER A 16 0.96 -23.70 15.06
N LEU A 17 1.67 -24.79 14.97
CA LEU A 17 3.12 -24.86 15.12
C LEU A 17 3.77 -23.80 14.27
N ALA A 18 4.66 -23.03 14.85
CA ALA A 18 5.32 -21.88 14.24
C ALA A 18 5.88 -22.20 12.85
N VAL A 19 5.16 -21.79 11.83
CA VAL A 19 5.69 -21.76 10.45
C VAL A 19 6.73 -20.66 10.42
N SER A 20 7.93 -20.94 9.86
CA SER A 20 8.95 -19.89 9.73
C SER A 20 8.44 -18.74 8.87
N ALA A 21 8.90 -17.51 9.16
CA ALA A 21 8.54 -16.32 8.39
C ALA A 21 8.79 -16.50 6.88
N SER A 22 9.89 -17.19 6.51
CA SER A 22 10.23 -17.51 5.12
C SER A 22 9.19 -18.41 4.46
N VAL A 23 8.73 -19.45 5.16
CA VAL A 23 7.68 -20.35 4.65
C VAL A 23 6.36 -19.59 4.53
N ARG A 24 6.01 -18.81 5.53
CA ARG A 24 4.75 -18.03 5.53
C ARG A 24 4.67 -17.03 4.38
N LEU A 25 5.76 -16.31 4.07
CA LEU A 25 5.78 -15.39 2.93
C LEU A 25 5.69 -16.14 1.59
N ARG A 26 6.33 -17.30 1.45
CA ARG A 26 6.17 -18.12 0.23
C ARG A 26 4.73 -18.61 0.07
N GLN A 27 4.10 -19.08 1.15
CA GLN A 27 2.70 -19.46 1.14
C GLN A 27 1.78 -18.29 0.76
N LEU A 28 2.11 -17.05 1.16
CA LEU A 28 1.36 -15.88 0.75
C LEU A 28 1.42 -15.68 -0.77
N ILE A 29 2.60 -15.82 -1.38
CA ILE A 29 2.72 -15.76 -2.84
C ILE A 29 1.90 -16.87 -3.51
N GLU A 30 1.98 -18.10 -3.02
CA GLU A 30 1.18 -19.23 -3.51
C GLU A 30 -0.34 -18.97 -3.37
N GLN A 31 -0.78 -18.33 -2.29
CA GLN A 31 -2.17 -17.92 -2.09
C GLN A 31 -2.60 -16.87 -3.12
N ILE A 32 -1.72 -15.91 -3.46
CA ILE A 32 -2.01 -14.91 -4.48
C ILE A 32 -2.10 -15.55 -5.88
N GLU A 33 -1.21 -16.49 -6.20
CA GLU A 33 -1.24 -17.27 -7.44
C GLU A 33 -2.55 -18.06 -7.53
N HIS A 34 -2.90 -18.77 -6.46
CA HIS A 34 -4.15 -19.53 -6.43
C HIS A 34 -5.40 -18.65 -6.59
N ALA A 35 -5.41 -17.47 -5.98
CA ALA A 35 -6.48 -16.49 -6.15
C ALA A 35 -6.61 -16.03 -7.62
N ASP A 36 -5.49 -15.85 -8.34
CA ASP A 36 -5.48 -15.57 -9.77
C ASP A 36 -6.02 -16.75 -10.60
N GLU A 37 -5.60 -17.98 -10.29
CA GLU A 37 -6.03 -19.21 -10.97
C GLU A 37 -7.53 -19.44 -10.86
N VAL A 38 -8.11 -19.25 -9.69
CA VAL A 38 -9.56 -19.44 -9.46
C VAL A 38 -10.39 -18.24 -9.93
N GLY A 39 -9.76 -17.18 -10.42
CA GLY A 39 -10.42 -16.06 -11.08
C GLY A 39 -10.95 -14.99 -10.13
N LEU A 40 -10.34 -14.78 -8.96
CA LEU A 40 -10.64 -13.60 -8.15
C LEU A 40 -10.17 -12.32 -8.84
N ASP A 41 -10.87 -11.20 -8.58
CA ASP A 41 -10.63 -9.94 -9.27
C ASP A 41 -9.47 -9.14 -8.65
N ALA A 42 -9.23 -9.27 -7.33
CA ALA A 42 -8.20 -8.50 -6.65
C ALA A 42 -7.64 -9.24 -5.43
N PHE A 43 -6.34 -9.00 -5.16
CA PHE A 43 -5.68 -9.41 -3.92
C PHE A 43 -5.00 -8.22 -3.27
N GLY A 44 -5.32 -7.98 -1.99
CA GLY A 44 -4.76 -6.92 -1.17
C GLY A 44 -3.68 -7.43 -0.22
N VAL A 45 -2.62 -6.63 -0.02
CA VAL A 45 -1.63 -6.85 1.04
C VAL A 45 -1.63 -5.65 1.96
N GLY A 46 -1.79 -5.91 3.27
CA GLY A 46 -1.76 -4.89 4.32
C GLY A 46 -0.38 -4.31 4.54
N GLU A 47 -0.28 -3.37 5.47
CA GLU A 47 1.00 -2.83 5.96
C GLU A 47 0.95 -2.68 7.48
N HIS A 48 1.77 -3.48 8.16
CA HIS A 48 1.89 -3.45 9.61
C HIS A 48 3.36 -3.54 10.02
N HIS A 49 3.74 -2.75 11.01
CA HIS A 49 5.10 -2.71 11.55
C HIS A 49 5.14 -3.35 12.95
N ARG A 50 4.57 -4.55 13.06
CA ARG A 50 4.43 -5.32 14.30
C ARG A 50 4.98 -6.73 14.11
N ARG A 51 5.41 -7.33 15.22
CA ARG A 51 5.99 -8.68 15.21
C ARG A 51 5.04 -9.75 14.66
N GLU A 52 3.74 -9.54 14.82
CA GLU A 52 2.68 -10.49 14.44
C GLU A 52 2.42 -10.55 12.94
N PHE A 53 2.98 -9.59 12.17
CA PHE A 53 2.74 -9.47 10.74
C PHE A 53 4.05 -9.46 9.95
N LEU A 54 4.02 -9.97 8.73
CA LEU A 54 5.17 -10.04 7.83
C LEU A 54 5.02 -9.12 6.60
N ASP A 55 4.06 -8.21 6.66
CA ASP A 55 3.63 -7.32 5.56
C ASP A 55 4.13 -5.87 5.68
N SER A 56 5.21 -5.66 6.45
CA SER A 56 5.77 -4.31 6.64
C SER A 56 6.31 -3.66 5.35
N ALA A 57 6.46 -4.42 4.27
CA ALA A 57 6.90 -3.93 2.97
C ALA A 57 5.99 -4.50 1.86
N PRO A 58 4.71 -4.08 1.80
CA PRO A 58 3.72 -4.65 0.88
C PRO A 58 4.16 -4.55 -0.58
N ALA A 59 4.83 -3.48 -0.98
CA ALA A 59 5.30 -3.31 -2.35
C ALA A 59 6.29 -4.40 -2.79
N VAL A 60 7.11 -4.93 -1.87
CA VAL A 60 8.03 -6.04 -2.18
C VAL A 60 7.26 -7.34 -2.44
N ILE A 61 6.24 -7.62 -1.63
CA ILE A 61 5.38 -8.80 -1.78
C ILE A 61 4.57 -8.70 -3.08
N LEU A 62 3.96 -7.54 -3.32
CA LEU A 62 3.18 -7.29 -4.55
C LEU A 62 4.05 -7.35 -5.81
N GLY A 63 5.30 -6.88 -5.74
CA GLY A 63 6.28 -7.00 -6.83
C GLY A 63 6.62 -8.46 -7.15
N ALA A 64 6.78 -9.31 -6.13
CA ALA A 64 6.99 -10.74 -6.32
C ALA A 64 5.74 -11.41 -6.92
N ALA A 65 4.54 -11.05 -6.46
CA ALA A 65 3.29 -11.56 -7.00
C ALA A 65 3.02 -11.10 -8.45
N ALA A 66 3.47 -9.88 -8.82
CA ALA A 66 3.26 -9.31 -10.14
C ALA A 66 3.81 -10.17 -11.27
N VAL A 67 4.96 -10.81 -11.05
CA VAL A 67 5.63 -11.67 -12.05
C VAL A 67 5.16 -13.14 -12.00
N ARG A 68 4.35 -13.48 -11.00
CA ARG A 68 3.81 -14.83 -10.79
C ARG A 68 2.34 -14.97 -11.19
N THR A 69 1.63 -13.86 -11.38
CA THR A 69 0.21 -13.80 -11.70
C THR A 69 -0.04 -13.19 -13.08
N GLN A 70 -1.25 -13.39 -13.65
CA GLN A 70 -1.56 -12.96 -15.01
C GLN A 70 -2.75 -12.01 -15.11
N ARG A 71 -3.73 -12.09 -14.20
CA ARG A 71 -5.02 -11.39 -14.33
C ARG A 71 -5.41 -10.60 -13.09
N ILE A 72 -5.14 -11.15 -11.91
CA ILE A 72 -5.58 -10.56 -10.65
C ILE A 72 -4.97 -9.19 -10.44
N ARG A 73 -5.76 -8.23 -9.98
CA ARG A 73 -5.26 -6.91 -9.56
C ARG A 73 -4.55 -7.04 -8.22
N LEU A 74 -3.42 -6.36 -8.12
CA LEU A 74 -2.54 -6.37 -6.95
C LEU A 74 -2.64 -5.02 -6.25
N THR A 75 -3.17 -5.01 -5.04
CA THR A 75 -3.46 -3.78 -4.31
C THR A 75 -2.83 -3.76 -2.92
N SER A 76 -2.49 -2.58 -2.42
CA SER A 76 -2.26 -2.42 -0.98
C SER A 76 -3.60 -2.32 -0.23
N ALA A 77 -3.62 -2.80 1.03
CA ALA A 77 -4.82 -2.78 1.85
C ALA A 77 -4.53 -2.43 3.34
N VAL A 78 -3.87 -1.33 3.60
CA VAL A 78 -3.51 -0.16 2.78
C VAL A 78 -2.00 0.11 2.83
N THR A 79 -1.46 0.97 1.94
CA THR A 79 -0.16 1.63 2.17
C THR A 79 -0.33 2.69 3.24
N VAL A 80 0.47 2.65 4.31
CA VAL A 80 0.43 3.61 5.42
C VAL A 80 1.14 4.90 5.02
N LEU A 81 0.46 5.74 4.23
CA LEU A 81 1.05 6.94 3.64
C LEU A 81 1.51 7.96 4.70
N SER A 82 0.93 7.95 5.89
CA SER A 82 1.41 8.80 6.99
C SER A 82 2.86 8.52 7.36
N ALA A 83 3.34 7.29 7.21
CA ALA A 83 4.70 6.85 7.52
C ALA A 83 5.61 6.75 6.29
N GLU A 84 5.06 6.53 5.09
CA GLU A 84 5.82 6.37 3.84
C GLU A 84 6.14 7.73 3.18
N ASP A 85 7.22 7.80 2.39
CA ASP A 85 7.49 8.94 1.50
C ASP A 85 6.62 8.83 0.23
N PRO A 86 5.84 9.86 -0.13
CA PRO A 86 4.95 9.80 -1.30
C PRO A 86 5.66 9.53 -2.62
N VAL A 87 6.90 10.02 -2.79
CA VAL A 87 7.71 9.75 -3.99
C VAL A 87 8.04 8.27 -4.05
N ARG A 88 8.47 7.68 -2.91
CA ARG A 88 8.81 6.26 -2.86
C ARG A 88 7.56 5.39 -3.05
N ALA A 89 6.46 5.72 -2.40
CA ALA A 89 5.19 5.01 -2.60
C ALA A 89 4.77 5.00 -4.08
N PHE A 90 4.81 6.16 -4.73
CA PHE A 90 4.52 6.25 -6.17
C PHE A 90 5.47 5.39 -7.02
N GLN A 91 6.78 5.48 -6.78
CA GLN A 91 7.79 4.71 -7.53
C GLN A 91 7.59 3.20 -7.37
N ASN A 92 7.30 2.74 -6.15
CA ASN A 92 7.03 1.34 -5.87
C ASN A 92 5.84 0.84 -6.72
N PHE A 93 4.71 1.55 -6.67
CA PHE A 93 3.51 1.13 -7.40
C PHE A 93 3.61 1.32 -8.91
N ALA A 94 4.31 2.34 -9.40
CA ALA A 94 4.62 2.47 -10.82
C ALA A 94 5.49 1.31 -11.32
N THR A 95 6.46 0.85 -10.51
CA THR A 95 7.28 -0.31 -10.84
C THR A 95 6.45 -1.61 -10.84
N ILE A 96 5.58 -1.82 -9.86
CA ILE A 96 4.66 -2.97 -9.82
C ILE A 96 3.71 -2.94 -11.03
N ASP A 97 3.24 -1.77 -11.40
CA ASP A 97 2.35 -1.60 -12.57
C ASP A 97 3.02 -2.05 -13.86
N LEU A 98 4.24 -1.59 -14.10
CA LEU A 98 5.05 -2.02 -15.25
C LEU A 98 5.35 -3.53 -15.24
N LEU A 99 5.69 -4.10 -14.08
CA LEU A 99 5.96 -5.55 -13.94
C LEU A 99 4.70 -6.39 -14.15
N SER A 100 3.55 -5.89 -13.77
CA SER A 100 2.28 -6.61 -13.83
C SER A 100 1.50 -6.37 -15.14
N GLY A 101 1.97 -5.48 -16.02
CA GLY A 101 1.20 -5.08 -17.22
C GLY A 101 -0.10 -4.34 -16.87
N GLY A 102 -0.03 -3.37 -15.94
CA GLY A 102 -1.14 -2.49 -15.61
C GLY A 102 -2.12 -3.03 -14.56
N ARG A 103 -1.72 -3.99 -13.71
CA ARG A 103 -2.61 -4.58 -12.69
C ARG A 103 -2.40 -4.03 -11.28
N ALA A 104 -1.51 -3.06 -11.09
CA ALA A 104 -1.25 -2.49 -9.77
C ALA A 104 -2.31 -1.46 -9.37
N GLU A 105 -2.72 -1.54 -8.11
CA GLU A 105 -3.56 -0.54 -7.46
C GLU A 105 -2.93 -0.09 -6.16
N MET A 106 -3.00 1.20 -5.87
CA MET A 106 -2.55 1.73 -4.59
C MET A 106 -3.74 2.28 -3.80
N VAL A 107 -4.06 1.62 -2.69
CA VAL A 107 -4.98 2.16 -1.69
C VAL A 107 -4.13 2.71 -0.55
N VAL A 108 -4.30 3.99 -0.23
CA VAL A 108 -3.54 4.64 0.82
C VAL A 108 -4.40 4.94 2.04
N GLY A 109 -3.80 4.85 3.21
CA GLY A 109 -4.46 5.14 4.47
C GLY A 109 -3.52 5.77 5.49
N ARG A 110 -4.11 6.14 6.64
CA ARG A 110 -3.35 6.69 7.77
C ARG A 110 -2.61 5.62 8.59
N GLY A 111 -3.00 4.35 8.41
CA GLY A 111 -2.62 3.26 9.30
C GLY A 111 -3.50 3.19 10.56
N SER A 112 -3.69 1.98 11.07
CA SER A 112 -4.44 1.70 12.30
C SER A 112 -3.52 1.46 13.51
N SER A 113 -2.22 1.29 13.27
CA SER A 113 -1.20 0.95 14.26
C SER A 113 -0.24 2.12 14.46
N ILE A 114 0.17 2.35 15.70
CA ILE A 114 1.03 3.48 16.07
C ILE A 114 2.51 3.23 15.82
N GLU A 115 2.91 1.99 15.64
CA GLU A 115 4.31 1.54 15.60
C GLU A 115 5.10 2.15 14.44
N ALA A 116 4.43 2.45 13.33
CA ALA A 116 5.06 3.08 12.17
C ALA A 116 5.62 4.48 12.50
N PHE A 117 4.94 5.25 13.36
CA PHE A 117 5.33 6.64 13.60
C PHE A 117 6.72 6.78 14.23
N PRO A 118 7.02 6.21 15.40
CA PRO A 118 8.35 6.30 15.98
C PRO A 118 9.39 5.55 15.14
N LEU A 119 9.02 4.48 14.43
CA LEU A 119 9.93 3.72 13.58
C LEU A 119 10.48 4.56 12.42
N PHE A 120 9.65 5.42 11.83
CA PHE A 120 10.02 6.31 10.72
C PHE A 120 10.28 7.76 11.16
N GLY A 121 10.37 8.01 12.48
CA GLY A 121 10.73 9.32 13.02
C GLY A 121 9.61 10.35 13.00
N TYR A 122 8.36 9.92 12.96
CA TYR A 122 7.19 10.79 13.01
C TYR A 122 6.56 10.81 14.40
N ARG A 123 5.84 11.90 14.70
CA ARG A 123 5.09 12.04 15.94
C ARG A 123 3.63 11.68 15.70
N LEU A 124 3.03 10.97 16.65
CA LEU A 124 1.63 10.56 16.54
C LEU A 124 0.65 11.77 16.55
N GLU A 125 1.04 12.87 17.19
CA GLU A 125 0.25 14.12 17.17
C GLU A 125 0.10 14.73 15.77
N ASP A 126 1.03 14.43 14.85
CA ASP A 126 0.98 14.89 13.46
C ASP A 126 0.21 13.90 12.54
N TYR A 127 -0.49 12.91 13.08
CA TYR A 127 -1.14 11.80 12.36
C TYR A 127 -1.99 12.25 11.16
N ASP A 128 -2.92 13.17 11.37
CA ASP A 128 -3.80 13.66 10.30
C ASP A 128 -3.03 14.59 9.33
N ALA A 129 -2.20 15.47 9.85
CA ALA A 129 -1.45 16.45 9.04
C ALA A 129 -0.41 15.75 8.13
N LEU A 130 0.25 14.69 8.60
CA LEU A 130 1.14 13.85 7.80
C LEU A 130 0.40 13.23 6.61
N PHE A 131 -0.77 12.65 6.86
CA PHE A 131 -1.56 12.03 5.80
C PHE A 131 -2.03 13.03 4.77
N GLU A 132 -2.58 14.16 5.21
CA GLU A 132 -3.10 15.20 4.33
C GLU A 132 -2.02 15.80 3.44
N GLU A 133 -0.87 16.15 4.02
CA GLU A 133 0.26 16.69 3.25
C GLU A 133 0.80 15.67 2.24
N LYS A 134 1.06 14.45 2.70
CA LYS A 134 1.64 13.40 1.84
C LYS A 134 0.67 12.96 0.75
N LEU A 135 -0.63 12.93 1.02
CA LEU A 135 -1.65 12.65 0.03
C LEU A 135 -1.69 13.74 -1.05
N GLY A 136 -1.62 15.02 -0.65
CA GLY A 136 -1.55 16.13 -1.60
C GLY A 136 -0.38 16.00 -2.57
N LEU A 137 0.82 15.69 -2.04
CA LEU A 137 1.99 15.44 -2.87
C LEU A 137 1.83 14.21 -3.77
N LEU A 138 1.32 13.10 -3.26
CA LEU A 138 1.12 11.88 -4.03
C LEU A 138 0.17 12.11 -5.23
N LEU A 139 -0.91 12.85 -5.02
CA LEU A 139 -1.85 13.21 -6.09
C LEU A 139 -1.19 14.11 -7.14
N GLN A 140 -0.35 15.06 -6.74
CA GLN A 140 0.41 15.91 -7.67
C GLN A 140 1.43 15.09 -8.48
N ILE A 141 2.18 14.18 -7.84
CA ILE A 141 3.12 13.28 -8.52
C ILE A 141 2.39 12.43 -9.56
N ARG A 142 1.19 11.95 -9.27
CA ARG A 142 0.40 11.16 -10.21
C ARG A 142 0.09 11.93 -11.50
N GLU A 143 -0.19 13.21 -11.39
CA GLU A 143 -0.60 14.06 -12.51
C GLU A 143 0.57 14.68 -13.27
N GLN A 144 1.69 14.93 -12.57
CA GLN A 144 2.83 15.68 -13.10
C GLN A 144 4.11 14.84 -13.02
N GLU A 145 4.88 14.81 -14.11
CA GLU A 145 6.18 14.15 -14.14
C GLU A 145 7.23 14.94 -13.37
N HIS A 146 7.26 16.26 -13.56
CA HIS A 146 8.15 17.18 -12.87
C HIS A 146 7.38 17.95 -11.80
N VAL A 147 7.85 17.84 -10.56
CA VAL A 147 7.08 18.25 -9.39
C VAL A 147 7.75 19.40 -8.65
N HIS A 148 6.98 20.46 -8.40
CA HIS A 148 7.32 21.53 -7.46
C HIS A 148 6.46 21.37 -6.22
N TRP A 149 7.10 21.23 -5.06
CA TRP A 149 6.41 20.99 -3.79
C TRP A 149 7.12 21.63 -2.63
N SER A 150 6.37 22.14 -1.68
CA SER A 150 6.88 22.52 -0.36
C SER A 150 5.87 22.12 0.71
N GLY A 151 6.34 21.55 1.81
CA GLY A 151 5.51 21.11 2.94
C GLY A 151 6.29 21.14 4.23
N LYS A 152 5.63 20.73 5.32
CA LYS A 152 6.20 20.68 6.67
C LYS A 152 7.03 19.41 6.91
N PHE A 153 6.58 18.27 6.35
CA PHE A 153 7.05 16.94 6.75
C PHE A 153 8.08 16.32 5.79
N ARG A 154 8.32 16.94 4.66
CA ARG A 154 9.38 16.51 3.74
C ARG A 154 10.07 17.70 3.06
N PRO A 155 11.36 17.53 2.66
CA PRO A 155 12.08 18.54 1.88
C PRO A 155 11.35 18.92 0.59
N ALA A 156 11.51 20.18 0.17
CA ALA A 156 10.90 20.70 -1.05
C ALA A 156 11.39 19.96 -2.30
N LEU A 157 10.51 19.90 -3.30
CA LEU A 157 10.85 19.53 -4.68
C LEU A 157 10.82 20.80 -5.54
N THR A 158 11.83 20.96 -6.37
CA THR A 158 12.06 22.17 -7.18
C THR A 158 12.09 21.85 -8.68
N GLY A 159 11.22 20.94 -9.12
CA GLY A 159 11.12 20.50 -10.52
C GLY A 159 11.75 19.15 -10.83
N GLN A 160 12.05 18.34 -9.79
CA GLN A 160 12.58 16.99 -10.02
C GLN A 160 11.55 16.11 -10.71
N GLY A 161 12.03 15.29 -11.68
CA GLY A 161 11.24 14.24 -12.32
C GLY A 161 11.07 13.03 -11.40
N VAL A 162 9.89 12.45 -11.37
CA VAL A 162 9.58 11.24 -10.58
C VAL A 162 9.34 10.07 -11.52
N TYR A 163 10.23 9.07 -11.46
CA TYR A 163 10.28 7.89 -12.33
C TYR A 163 10.40 6.59 -11.52
N PRO A 164 9.96 5.41 -12.13
CA PRO A 164 9.28 5.32 -13.41
C PRO A 164 7.87 5.91 -13.38
N ARG A 165 7.26 6.04 -14.57
CA ARG A 165 5.82 6.33 -14.72
C ARG A 165 5.09 5.02 -15.02
N PRO A 166 3.84 4.85 -14.58
CA PRO A 166 2.98 3.75 -15.03
C PRO A 166 2.85 3.73 -16.55
N ASP A 167 2.57 2.57 -17.13
CA ASP A 167 2.33 2.47 -18.55
C ASP A 167 1.08 3.29 -18.93
N PRO A 168 1.20 4.26 -19.87
CA PRO A 168 0.06 5.06 -20.31
C PRO A 168 -1.08 4.24 -20.92
N GLU A 169 -0.78 3.12 -21.59
CA GLU A 169 -1.79 2.24 -22.18
C GLU A 169 -2.55 1.48 -21.06
N SER A 170 -1.85 1.00 -20.05
CA SER A 170 -2.47 0.34 -18.90
C SER A 170 -3.33 1.31 -18.10
N ALA A 171 -2.85 2.52 -17.85
CA ALA A 171 -3.60 3.56 -17.14
C ALA A 171 -4.87 3.97 -17.91
N ALA A 172 -4.82 4.05 -19.26
CA ALA A 172 -5.96 4.36 -20.10
C ALA A 172 -6.97 3.21 -20.14
N ASP A 173 -6.53 1.95 -20.18
CA ASP A 173 -7.41 0.78 -20.17
C ASP A 173 -8.08 0.60 -18.79
N LEU A 174 -7.36 0.83 -17.72
CA LEU A 174 -7.90 0.89 -16.36
C LEU A 174 -8.95 1.99 -16.20
N ALA A 175 -8.70 3.18 -16.75
CA ALA A 175 -9.67 4.28 -16.74
C ALA A 175 -10.93 3.94 -17.58
N ARG A 176 -10.80 3.19 -18.68
CA ARG A 176 -11.95 2.73 -19.51
C ARG A 176 -12.74 1.60 -18.83
N ARG A 177 -12.05 0.66 -18.17
CA ARG A 177 -12.67 -0.46 -17.44
C ARG A 177 -13.31 -0.02 -16.12
N ARG A 178 -12.90 1.13 -15.58
CA ARG A 178 -13.40 1.64 -14.30
C ARG A 178 -14.39 2.77 -14.49
N ARG A 179 -15.62 2.50 -14.14
CA ARG A 179 -16.60 3.54 -13.74
C ARG A 179 -16.28 4.16 -12.38
N TYR A 180 -15.13 3.80 -11.76
CA TYR A 180 -14.73 4.31 -10.45
C TYR A 180 -13.27 4.79 -10.51
N PRO A 181 -12.98 6.00 -10.04
CA PRO A 181 -11.61 6.49 -9.94
C PRO A 181 -10.81 5.60 -8.98
N THR A 182 -9.50 5.48 -9.21
CA THR A 182 -8.53 4.90 -8.26
C THR A 182 -8.84 5.46 -6.87
N VAL A 183 -9.43 4.63 -6.01
CA VAL A 183 -10.02 5.11 -4.78
C VAL A 183 -8.93 5.35 -3.76
N VAL A 184 -8.53 6.61 -3.62
CA VAL A 184 -7.95 7.08 -2.37
C VAL A 184 -9.07 7.06 -1.34
N ARG A 185 -9.38 5.91 -0.75
CA ARG A 185 -10.28 5.82 0.39
C ARG A 185 -9.51 6.22 1.65
N ALA A 186 -9.63 7.48 2.02
CA ALA A 186 -9.35 7.88 3.38
C ALA A 186 -10.33 7.13 4.30
N SER A 187 -9.86 6.10 5.00
CA SER A 187 -10.65 5.42 6.01
C SER A 187 -10.97 6.40 7.15
N ARG A 188 -12.23 6.84 7.27
CA ARG A 188 -12.70 7.68 8.38
C ARG A 188 -12.84 6.93 9.73
N ARG A 189 -12.56 5.64 9.79
CA ARG A 189 -12.80 4.81 10.97
C ARG A 189 -11.80 4.93 12.11
N ALA A 190 -10.69 5.65 11.96
CA ALA A 190 -9.68 5.78 13.02
C ALA A 190 -10.04 6.81 14.12
N ARG A 191 -11.09 7.60 13.98
CA ARG A 191 -11.43 8.61 15.01
C ARG A 191 -12.04 8.06 16.30
N THR A 192 -12.55 6.83 16.33
CA THR A 192 -13.25 6.28 17.51
C THR A 192 -12.38 5.35 18.37
N ALA A 193 -11.15 5.04 17.98
CA ALA A 193 -10.26 4.16 18.74
C ALA A 193 -9.25 4.90 19.63
N PHE A 194 -9.20 6.23 19.59
CA PHE A 194 -8.25 7.05 20.36
C PHE A 194 -8.91 7.86 21.48
N ASP A 195 -9.91 7.30 22.15
CA ASP A 195 -10.33 7.81 23.46
C ASP A 195 -9.43 7.18 24.53
N GLY A 196 -8.59 8.06 25.09
CA GLY A 196 -7.44 7.72 25.93
C GLY A 196 -7.77 6.84 27.15
N ARG A 197 -7.78 5.56 26.96
CA ARG A 197 -7.65 4.61 28.07
C ARG A 197 -6.49 3.67 27.82
N HIS A 198 -5.46 3.88 28.63
CA HIS A 198 -4.29 3.02 28.80
C HIS A 198 -4.66 1.54 28.80
N HIS A 199 -4.20 0.79 27.83
CA HIS A 199 -4.01 -0.63 28.00
C HIS A 199 -2.51 -0.92 28.05
N ARG A 200 -2.05 -1.25 29.27
CA ARG A 200 -0.78 -1.94 29.50
C ARG A 200 -0.90 -3.32 28.85
N TRP A 201 0.05 -3.64 28.01
CA TRP A 201 0.40 -5.02 27.65
C TRP A 201 1.80 -5.33 28.12
#